data_bf2575c2965e96e501538b2d9e33edc5
#
_entry.id   bf2575c2965e96e501538b2d9e33edc5
#
_cell.length_a   1.000
_cell.length_b   1.000
_cell.length_c   1.000
_cell.angle_alpha   90.00
_cell.angle_beta   90.00
_cell.angle_gamma   90.00
#
_symmetry.space_group_name_H-M   'P 1'
#
loop_
_entity.id
_entity.type
_entity.pdbx_description
1 polymer ?
#
loop_
_entity_poly.entity_id
_entity_poly.type
_entity_poly.pdbx_seq_one_letter_code
_entity_poly.pdbx_strand_id
1 'polypeptide(L)'
;MAYLLANLKSDIRSYTEVSSTVLTDAILDTIIQNTENGILRAVPTDQNAHYATSNLIVDNRYVTIPDDLRYINYVQLKDSAGNQTFLEQRDPSFMAEFYSTPSTEAVGIPKYYGNWDEEFWVVAPTPNKTYAITLAYNKEAISLTNTTEPIGSPAATNGTYLSNKYQDLLLYGSLVNTYGYLKGPQDMIQYNQGLYENALTTYATEQIGYRRRDEYEDGMIRQQLKSKSPSGYGTK
;
A
#
# COMPACT_ATOMS: atom_id res chain seq x y z
N MET A 1 -12.92 -14.75 14.25
CA MET A 1 -14.27 -14.38 13.80
C MET A 1 -14.12 -13.11 13.01
N ALA A 2 -14.80 -12.96 11.87
CA ALA A 2 -14.66 -11.74 11.07
C ALA A 2 -15.27 -10.54 11.82
N TYR A 3 -14.57 -9.43 11.90
CA TYR A 3 -15.07 -8.19 12.48
C TYR A 3 -15.62 -7.31 11.35
N LEU A 4 -16.96 -7.27 11.31
CA LEU A 4 -17.69 -6.70 10.19
C LEU A 4 -17.99 -5.22 10.40
N LEU A 5 -18.33 -4.51 9.33
CA LEU A 5 -18.74 -3.11 9.39
C LEU A 5 -19.88 -2.87 10.39
N ALA A 6 -20.90 -3.74 10.40
CA ALA A 6 -22.03 -3.63 11.30
C ALA A 6 -21.61 -3.74 12.77
N ASN A 7 -20.64 -4.64 13.08
CA ASN A 7 -20.13 -4.80 14.44
C ASN A 7 -19.39 -3.53 14.89
N LEU A 8 -18.48 -3.04 14.04
CA LEU A 8 -17.71 -1.82 14.33
C LEU A 8 -18.63 -0.61 14.56
N LYS A 9 -19.65 -0.42 13.72
CA LYS A 9 -20.64 0.67 13.89
C LYS A 9 -21.42 0.52 15.20
N SER A 10 -21.82 -0.70 15.55
CA SER A 10 -22.51 -1.00 16.81
C SER A 10 -21.64 -0.69 18.01
N ASP A 11 -20.38 -1.11 17.97
CA ASP A 11 -19.43 -0.89 19.05
C ASP A 11 -19.12 0.60 19.23
N ILE A 12 -18.89 1.35 18.16
CA ILE A 12 -18.65 2.80 18.24
C ILE A 12 -19.85 3.50 18.92
N ARG A 13 -21.08 3.16 18.53
CA ARG A 13 -22.28 3.73 19.16
C ARG A 13 -22.41 3.32 20.63
N SER A 14 -22.06 2.08 20.96
CA SER A 14 -22.10 1.59 22.34
C SER A 14 -21.07 2.28 23.22
N TYR A 15 -19.83 2.48 22.73
CA TYR A 15 -18.79 3.18 23.48
C TYR A 15 -19.06 4.67 23.67
N THR A 16 -19.72 5.29 22.71
CA THR A 16 -20.06 6.72 22.79
C THR A 16 -21.41 6.99 23.43
N GLU A 17 -22.22 5.94 23.69
CA GLU A 17 -23.60 6.03 24.21
C GLU A 17 -24.52 6.92 23.34
N VAL A 18 -24.24 6.99 22.03
CA VAL A 18 -24.94 7.87 21.09
C VAL A 18 -25.81 7.05 20.14
N SER A 19 -27.03 7.52 19.93
CA SER A 19 -27.98 6.86 19.05
C SER A 19 -27.65 7.02 17.56
N SER A 20 -28.24 6.14 16.74
CA SER A 20 -28.10 6.18 15.27
C SER A 20 -28.69 7.42 14.61
N THR A 21 -29.49 8.20 15.34
CA THR A 21 -30.03 9.47 14.85
C THR A 21 -28.99 10.59 14.83
N VAL A 22 -28.00 10.53 15.73
CA VAL A 22 -26.89 11.50 15.80
C VAL A 22 -25.67 10.97 15.03
N LEU A 23 -25.27 9.72 15.30
CA LEU A 23 -24.21 9.02 14.55
C LEU A 23 -24.86 8.15 13.47
N THR A 24 -25.21 8.77 12.34
CA THR A 24 -25.77 8.06 11.19
C THR A 24 -24.73 7.11 10.58
N ASP A 25 -25.21 6.12 9.82
CA ASP A 25 -24.31 5.18 9.14
C ASP A 25 -23.35 5.88 8.19
N ALA A 26 -23.81 6.90 7.47
CA ALA A 26 -22.96 7.66 6.54
C ALA A 26 -21.83 8.41 7.25
N ILE A 27 -22.09 8.97 8.43
CA ILE A 27 -21.06 9.65 9.23
C ILE A 27 -20.03 8.62 9.71
N LEU A 28 -20.48 7.47 10.21
CA LEU A 28 -19.60 6.41 10.65
C LEU A 28 -18.76 5.84 9.49
N ASP A 29 -19.33 5.68 8.30
CA ASP A 29 -18.59 5.24 7.12
C ASP A 29 -17.45 6.20 6.79
N THR A 30 -17.71 7.49 6.82
CA THR A 30 -16.68 8.52 6.59
C THR A 30 -15.59 8.47 7.67
N ILE A 31 -15.96 8.32 8.94
CA ILE A 31 -15.01 8.23 10.06
C ILE A 31 -14.13 6.98 9.93
N ILE A 32 -14.74 5.82 9.64
CA ILE A 32 -14.03 4.56 9.46
C ILE A 32 -13.05 4.65 8.29
N GLN A 33 -13.51 5.14 7.14
CA GLN A 33 -12.65 5.35 5.97
C GLN A 33 -11.44 6.25 6.26
N ASN A 34 -11.67 7.37 6.94
CA ASN A 34 -10.59 8.28 7.33
C ASN A 34 -9.60 7.61 8.29
N THR A 35 -10.10 6.79 9.21
CA THR A 35 -9.26 6.04 10.15
C THR A 35 -8.42 4.99 9.42
N GLU A 36 -9.01 4.20 8.54
CA GLU A 36 -8.29 3.20 7.72
C GLU A 36 -7.20 3.86 6.88
N ASN A 37 -7.54 4.95 6.20
CA ASN A 37 -6.58 5.70 5.40
C ASN A 37 -5.43 6.28 6.26
N GLY A 38 -5.73 6.76 7.47
CA GLY A 38 -4.73 7.23 8.42
C GLY A 38 -3.75 6.13 8.83
N ILE A 39 -4.27 4.95 9.20
CA ILE A 39 -3.47 3.78 9.58
C ILE A 39 -2.58 3.32 8.42
N LEU A 40 -3.16 3.16 7.24
CA LEU A 40 -2.45 2.66 6.06
C LEU A 40 -1.43 3.64 5.49
N ARG A 41 -1.59 4.95 5.75
CA ARG A 41 -0.57 5.97 5.43
C ARG A 41 0.57 5.96 6.43
N ALA A 42 0.27 5.74 7.70
CA ALA A 42 1.28 5.70 8.76
C ALA A 42 2.16 4.45 8.67
N VAL A 43 1.56 3.30 8.32
CA VAL A 43 2.27 2.02 8.30
C VAL A 43 2.05 1.32 6.95
N PRO A 44 3.05 1.28 6.07
CA PRO A 44 2.98 0.51 4.83
C PRO A 44 2.83 -0.98 5.14
N THR A 45 1.89 -1.66 4.48
CA THR A 45 1.65 -3.09 4.63
C THR A 45 1.87 -3.83 3.32
N ASP A 46 2.45 -5.03 3.39
CA ASP A 46 2.67 -5.89 2.23
C ASP A 46 1.42 -6.69 1.84
N GLN A 47 0.36 -6.63 2.65
CA GLN A 47 -0.92 -7.28 2.36
C GLN A 47 -1.57 -6.77 1.06
N ASN A 48 -1.27 -5.54 0.68
CA ASN A 48 -1.77 -4.92 -0.55
C ASN A 48 -0.81 -5.08 -1.75
N ALA A 49 0.25 -5.89 -1.61
CA ALA A 49 1.15 -6.19 -2.71
C ALA A 49 0.40 -6.93 -3.84
N HIS A 50 0.52 -6.42 -5.05
CA HIS A 50 -0.17 -6.92 -6.23
C HIS A 50 0.72 -6.88 -7.46
N TYR A 51 0.38 -7.69 -8.46
CA TYR A 51 1.03 -7.71 -9.77
C TYR A 51 0.03 -7.32 -10.84
N ALA A 52 0.36 -6.27 -11.60
CA ALA A 52 -0.33 -5.97 -12.84
C ALA A 52 0.55 -6.38 -14.03
N THR A 53 -0.04 -6.99 -15.02
CA THR A 53 0.63 -7.39 -16.25
C THR A 53 -0.06 -6.77 -17.45
N SER A 54 0.74 -6.25 -18.38
CA SER A 54 0.27 -5.67 -19.64
C SER A 54 1.30 -5.94 -20.74
N ASN A 55 1.00 -5.48 -21.95
CA ASN A 55 1.92 -5.57 -23.08
C ASN A 55 2.26 -4.17 -23.57
N LEU A 56 3.53 -3.91 -23.79
CA LEU A 56 3.98 -2.71 -24.47
C LEU A 56 3.58 -2.79 -25.95
N ILE A 57 3.16 -1.67 -26.49
CA ILE A 57 2.79 -1.53 -27.90
C ILE A 57 4.04 -1.04 -28.66
N VAL A 58 4.29 -1.64 -29.82
CA VAL A 58 5.38 -1.22 -30.71
C VAL A 58 5.23 0.26 -31.07
N ASP A 59 6.33 0.99 -31.05
CA ASP A 59 6.42 2.43 -31.37
C ASP A 59 5.60 3.34 -30.43
N ASN A 60 5.04 2.80 -29.33
CA ASN A 60 4.37 3.56 -28.28
C ASN A 60 5.19 3.55 -27.00
N ARG A 61 5.59 4.74 -26.54
CA ARG A 61 6.34 4.91 -25.29
C ARG A 61 5.49 5.13 -24.05
N TYR A 62 4.17 5.23 -24.19
CA TYR A 62 3.25 5.47 -23.08
C TYR A 62 2.67 4.16 -22.57
N VAL A 63 2.66 4.00 -21.25
CA VAL A 63 2.13 2.84 -20.54
C VAL A 63 1.13 3.31 -19.51
N THR A 64 -0.07 2.76 -19.53
CA THR A 64 -1.11 3.09 -18.55
C THR A 64 -0.75 2.58 -17.17
N ILE A 65 -0.95 3.41 -16.17
CA ILE A 65 -0.77 3.11 -14.75
C ILE A 65 -2.09 2.52 -14.22
N PRO A 66 -2.06 1.50 -13.33
CA PRO A 66 -3.26 1.05 -12.63
C PRO A 66 -3.82 2.16 -11.73
N ASP A 67 -5.13 2.39 -11.76
CA ASP A 67 -5.81 3.44 -10.98
C ASP A 67 -5.67 3.24 -9.46
N ASP A 68 -5.45 1.99 -9.01
CA ASP A 68 -5.28 1.63 -7.62
C ASP A 68 -3.80 1.64 -7.16
N LEU A 69 -2.88 2.18 -7.97
CA LEU A 69 -1.46 2.24 -7.64
C LEU A 69 -1.18 3.17 -6.47
N ARG A 70 -0.49 2.66 -5.46
CA ARG A 70 -0.02 3.47 -4.31
C ARG A 70 1.50 3.59 -4.24
N TYR A 71 2.21 2.46 -4.27
CA TYR A 71 3.67 2.40 -4.24
C TYR A 71 4.17 1.39 -5.25
N ILE A 72 5.21 1.74 -5.97
CA ILE A 72 5.89 0.86 -6.91
C ILE A 72 6.98 0.10 -6.16
N ASN A 73 6.96 -1.23 -6.26
CA ASN A 73 8.05 -2.05 -5.76
C ASN A 73 9.11 -2.23 -6.84
N TYR A 74 8.71 -2.68 -8.04
CA TYR A 74 9.56 -2.76 -9.21
C TYR A 74 8.73 -2.89 -10.50
N VAL A 75 9.36 -2.53 -11.61
CA VAL A 75 8.81 -2.70 -12.95
C VAL A 75 9.74 -3.61 -13.74
N GLN A 76 9.19 -4.64 -14.36
CA GLN A 76 9.94 -5.66 -15.05
C GLN A 76 9.40 -5.87 -16.47
N LEU A 77 10.30 -6.02 -17.44
CA LEU A 77 9.98 -6.46 -18.78
C LEU A 77 10.35 -7.93 -18.97
N LYS A 78 9.55 -8.62 -19.76
CA LYS A 78 9.85 -9.96 -20.25
C LYS A 78 9.86 -9.96 -21.77
N ASP A 79 10.96 -10.41 -22.36
CA ASP A 79 11.08 -10.54 -23.80
C ASP A 79 10.43 -11.85 -24.32
N SER A 80 10.37 -12.00 -25.64
CA SER A 80 9.82 -13.21 -26.28
C SER A 80 10.64 -14.48 -26.00
N ALA A 81 11.88 -14.36 -25.57
CA ALA A 81 12.75 -15.48 -25.16
C ALA A 81 12.60 -15.83 -23.68
N GLY A 82 11.83 -15.03 -22.91
CA GLY A 82 11.60 -15.23 -21.50
C GLY A 82 12.61 -14.52 -20.59
N ASN A 83 13.57 -13.76 -21.16
CA ASN A 83 14.51 -13.00 -20.35
C ASN A 83 13.81 -11.83 -19.67
N GLN A 84 14.15 -11.62 -18.41
CA GLN A 84 13.56 -10.58 -17.57
C GLN A 84 14.57 -9.45 -17.38
N THR A 85 14.11 -8.22 -17.57
CA THR A 85 14.89 -7.00 -17.36
C THR A 85 14.11 -6.05 -16.49
N PHE A 86 14.73 -5.57 -15.40
CA PHE A 86 14.14 -4.55 -14.56
C PHE A 86 14.30 -3.18 -15.20
N LEU A 87 13.24 -2.37 -15.13
CA LEU A 87 13.28 -0.99 -15.56
C LEU A 87 13.73 -0.11 -14.41
N GLU A 88 14.61 0.84 -14.70
CA GLU A 88 15.06 1.83 -13.76
C GLU A 88 14.19 3.10 -13.86
N GLN A 89 13.78 3.64 -12.72
CA GLN A 89 13.03 4.89 -12.71
C GLN A 89 13.95 6.08 -13.00
N ARG A 90 13.56 6.90 -13.95
CA ARG A 90 14.26 8.13 -14.33
C ARG A 90 13.29 9.28 -14.52
N ASP A 91 13.81 10.50 -14.40
CA ASP A 91 13.03 11.70 -14.67
C ASP A 91 12.66 11.78 -16.16
N PRO A 92 11.44 12.20 -16.53
CA PRO A 92 11.04 12.38 -17.92
C PRO A 92 11.94 13.33 -18.72
N SER A 93 12.55 14.34 -18.07
CA SER A 93 13.49 15.26 -18.72
C SER A 93 14.76 14.54 -19.22
N PHE A 94 15.29 13.59 -18.45
CA PHE A 94 16.38 12.72 -18.89
C PHE A 94 15.98 11.93 -20.14
N MET A 95 14.78 11.38 -20.15
CA MET A 95 14.31 10.62 -21.31
C MET A 95 14.08 11.50 -22.54
N ALA A 96 13.62 12.73 -22.34
CA ALA A 96 13.45 13.70 -23.42
C ALA A 96 14.80 14.15 -24.02
N GLU A 97 15.82 14.28 -23.20
CA GLU A 97 17.17 14.69 -23.64
C GLU A 97 17.89 13.57 -24.40
N PHE A 98 17.94 12.36 -23.80
CA PHE A 98 18.72 11.24 -24.37
C PHE A 98 17.97 10.40 -25.40
N TYR A 99 16.65 10.46 -25.42
CA TYR A 99 15.77 9.72 -26.32
C TYR A 99 14.77 10.65 -27.02
N SER A 100 15.30 11.74 -27.56
CA SER A 100 14.52 12.86 -28.12
C SER A 100 13.73 12.49 -29.38
N THR A 101 14.22 11.51 -30.16
CA THR A 101 13.59 11.06 -31.41
C THR A 101 13.00 9.65 -31.23
N PRO A 102 11.76 9.54 -30.74
CA PRO A 102 11.18 8.25 -30.35
C PRO A 102 10.95 7.28 -31.52
N SER A 103 10.94 7.76 -32.77
CA SER A 103 10.54 6.94 -33.93
C SER A 103 11.68 6.44 -34.80
N THR A 104 12.93 6.95 -34.65
CA THR A 104 14.01 6.62 -35.59
C THR A 104 15.32 6.18 -34.95
N GLU A 105 15.74 6.77 -33.84
CA GLU A 105 17.06 6.49 -33.27
C GLU A 105 17.01 5.86 -31.88
N ALA A 106 15.90 6.03 -31.17
CA ALA A 106 15.73 5.58 -29.79
C ALA A 106 14.73 4.42 -29.67
N VAL A 107 14.75 3.49 -30.63
CA VAL A 107 13.85 2.33 -30.61
C VAL A 107 14.63 1.10 -30.17
N GLY A 108 14.11 0.39 -29.17
CA GLY A 108 14.81 -0.77 -28.62
C GLY A 108 14.08 -1.41 -27.45
N ILE A 109 14.81 -2.23 -26.70
CA ILE A 109 14.28 -2.79 -25.44
C ILE A 109 14.27 -1.67 -24.41
N PRO A 110 13.13 -1.33 -23.82
CA PRO A 110 13.05 -0.32 -22.77
C PRO A 110 13.93 -0.68 -21.55
N LYS A 111 14.59 0.32 -21.00
CA LYS A 111 15.45 0.20 -19.82
C LYS A 111 15.00 1.11 -18.69
N TYR A 112 14.31 2.17 -19.04
CA TYR A 112 13.90 3.22 -18.11
C TYR A 112 12.41 3.45 -18.19
N TYR A 113 11.82 3.86 -17.07
CA TYR A 113 10.46 4.39 -17.01
C TYR A 113 10.44 5.66 -16.18
N GLY A 114 9.48 6.54 -16.42
CA GLY A 114 9.31 7.77 -15.66
C GLY A 114 7.85 8.18 -15.64
N ASN A 115 7.45 8.83 -14.56
CA ASN A 115 6.12 9.33 -14.41
C ASN A 115 5.92 10.54 -15.34
N TRP A 116 4.96 10.45 -16.24
CA TRP A 116 4.56 11.57 -17.07
C TRP A 116 3.42 12.35 -16.41
N ASP A 117 2.39 11.64 -16.02
CA ASP A 117 1.24 12.13 -15.27
C ASP A 117 0.70 11.04 -14.33
N GLU A 118 -0.50 11.21 -13.79
CA GLU A 118 -1.14 10.22 -12.90
C GLU A 118 -1.62 8.97 -13.65
N GLU A 119 -1.84 9.04 -14.97
CA GLU A 119 -2.41 7.96 -15.77
C GLU A 119 -1.35 7.20 -16.58
N PHE A 120 -0.21 7.85 -16.93
CA PHE A 120 0.75 7.29 -17.87
C PHE A 120 2.19 7.39 -17.39
N TRP A 121 2.92 6.32 -17.62
CA TRP A 121 4.39 6.33 -17.63
C TRP A 121 4.91 6.48 -19.04
N VAL A 122 6.09 7.09 -19.15
CA VAL A 122 6.91 7.08 -20.36
C VAL A 122 8.01 6.04 -20.18
N VAL A 123 8.21 5.17 -21.17
CA VAL A 123 9.32 4.23 -21.21
C VAL A 123 10.34 4.63 -22.26
N ALA A 124 11.60 4.36 -22.00
CA ALA A 124 12.69 4.64 -22.91
C ALA A 124 13.76 3.52 -22.88
N PRO A 125 14.33 3.15 -24.05
CA PRO A 125 13.96 3.49 -25.42
C PRO A 125 12.52 3.15 -25.78
N THR A 126 11.98 3.70 -26.86
CA THR A 126 10.65 3.32 -27.38
C THR A 126 10.65 1.84 -27.77
N PRO A 127 9.63 1.05 -27.39
CA PRO A 127 9.59 -0.37 -27.68
C PRO A 127 9.64 -0.67 -29.18
N ASN A 128 10.58 -1.51 -29.61
CA ASN A 128 10.70 -1.98 -30.99
C ASN A 128 9.91 -3.26 -31.26
N LYS A 129 9.38 -3.88 -30.22
CA LYS A 129 8.55 -5.11 -30.25
C LYS A 129 7.52 -5.06 -29.12
N THR A 130 6.59 -5.96 -29.15
CA THR A 130 5.70 -6.20 -28.02
C THR A 130 6.48 -6.91 -26.91
N TYR A 131 6.59 -6.29 -25.76
CA TYR A 131 7.19 -6.84 -24.54
C TYR A 131 6.11 -6.96 -23.48
N ALA A 132 6.09 -8.07 -22.75
CA ALA A 132 5.26 -8.15 -21.56
C ALA A 132 5.88 -7.30 -20.44
N ILE A 133 5.10 -6.40 -19.88
CA ILE A 133 5.49 -5.59 -18.71
C ILE A 133 4.75 -6.12 -17.49
N THR A 134 5.47 -6.29 -16.40
CA THR A 134 4.94 -6.66 -15.10
C THR A 134 5.30 -5.58 -14.10
N LEU A 135 4.29 -5.06 -13.44
CA LEU A 135 4.40 -4.11 -12.36
C LEU A 135 4.13 -4.83 -11.04
N ALA A 136 5.10 -4.83 -10.14
CA ALA A 136 4.90 -5.18 -8.75
C ALA A 136 4.67 -3.90 -7.95
N TYR A 137 3.55 -3.80 -7.28
CA TYR A 137 3.15 -2.59 -6.58
C TYR A 137 2.25 -2.89 -5.37
N ASN A 138 2.13 -1.93 -4.50
CA ASN A 138 1.14 -1.94 -3.46
C ASN A 138 -0.08 -1.14 -3.93
N LYS A 139 -1.22 -1.81 -3.99
CA LYS A 139 -2.48 -1.18 -4.37
C LYS A 139 -3.13 -0.45 -3.21
N GLU A 140 -4.04 0.44 -3.53
CA GLU A 140 -4.91 1.04 -2.54
C GLU A 140 -5.76 -0.03 -1.85
N ALA A 141 -5.86 0.03 -0.52
CA ALA A 141 -6.64 -0.93 0.23
C ALA A 141 -8.13 -0.66 0.06
N ILE A 142 -8.89 -1.74 -0.10
CA ILE A 142 -10.34 -1.66 -0.09
C ILE A 142 -10.81 -1.36 1.33
N SER A 143 -11.57 -0.29 1.50
CA SER A 143 -12.13 0.09 2.81
C SER A 143 -13.17 -0.93 3.29
N LEU A 144 -13.26 -1.10 4.61
CA LEU A 144 -14.31 -1.90 5.26
C LEU A 144 -15.73 -1.42 4.92
N THR A 145 -15.88 -0.14 4.56
CA THR A 145 -17.16 0.45 4.16
C THR A 145 -17.60 0.05 2.76
N ASN A 146 -16.73 -0.60 1.97
CA ASN A 146 -17.07 -0.99 0.61
C ASN A 146 -18.06 -2.15 0.58
N THR A 147 -19.22 -1.91 -0.07
CA THR A 147 -20.33 -2.89 -0.18
C THR A 147 -20.30 -3.70 -1.48
N THR A 148 -19.40 -3.38 -2.40
CA THR A 148 -19.33 -4.01 -3.74
C THR A 148 -18.04 -4.78 -3.97
N GLU A 149 -16.92 -4.32 -3.43
CA GLU A 149 -15.60 -4.89 -3.65
C GLU A 149 -15.08 -5.64 -2.40
N PRO A 150 -14.34 -6.74 -2.55
CA PRO A 150 -14.13 -7.49 -3.80
C PRO A 150 -15.42 -8.14 -4.31
N ILE A 151 -15.57 -8.23 -5.62
CA ILE A 151 -16.77 -8.80 -6.24
C ILE A 151 -17.04 -10.22 -5.68
N GLY A 152 -18.25 -10.45 -5.21
CA GLY A 152 -18.67 -11.72 -4.59
C GLY A 152 -18.27 -11.89 -3.11
N SER A 153 -17.47 -10.97 -2.56
CA SER A 153 -17.04 -10.98 -1.16
C SER A 153 -16.82 -9.55 -0.63
N PRO A 154 -17.89 -8.71 -0.59
CA PRO A 154 -17.74 -7.30 -0.20
C PRO A 154 -17.08 -7.12 1.17
N ALA A 155 -16.20 -6.12 1.31
CA ALA A 155 -15.46 -5.85 2.53
C ALA A 155 -16.39 -5.61 3.74
N ALA A 156 -17.51 -4.92 3.52
CA ALA A 156 -18.49 -4.62 4.57
C ALA A 156 -19.09 -5.89 5.24
N THR A 157 -19.18 -7.00 4.51
CA THR A 157 -19.78 -8.27 4.99
C THR A 157 -18.76 -9.37 5.28
N ASN A 158 -17.51 -9.23 4.82
CA ASN A 158 -16.47 -10.24 5.03
C ASN A 158 -15.28 -9.73 5.85
N GLY A 159 -15.24 -8.43 6.10
CA GLY A 159 -14.13 -7.77 6.78
C GLY A 159 -12.94 -7.54 5.87
N THR A 160 -12.06 -6.66 6.31
CA THR A 160 -10.76 -6.39 5.69
C THR A 160 -9.65 -7.07 6.49
N TYR A 161 -8.43 -7.05 5.98
CA TYR A 161 -7.25 -7.52 6.73
C TYR A 161 -7.14 -6.76 8.07
N LEU A 162 -7.32 -5.45 8.02
CA LEU A 162 -7.22 -4.60 9.20
C LEU A 162 -8.32 -4.95 10.23
N SER A 163 -9.58 -5.05 9.80
CA SER A 163 -10.70 -5.34 10.68
C SER A 163 -10.63 -6.75 11.29
N ASN A 164 -10.08 -7.72 10.57
CA ASN A 164 -10.00 -9.10 11.02
C ASN A 164 -8.81 -9.40 11.93
N LYS A 165 -7.70 -8.69 11.76
CA LYS A 165 -6.45 -8.92 12.50
C LYS A 165 -6.19 -7.88 13.60
N TYR A 166 -6.62 -6.64 13.39
CA TYR A 166 -6.30 -5.49 14.23
C TYR A 166 -7.57 -4.70 14.58
N GLN A 167 -8.52 -5.41 15.19
CA GLN A 167 -9.84 -4.88 15.55
C GLN A 167 -9.75 -3.69 16.50
N ASP A 168 -8.87 -3.82 17.49
CA ASP A 168 -8.58 -2.82 18.50
C ASP A 168 -8.03 -1.53 17.89
N LEU A 169 -7.08 -1.64 16.96
CA LEU A 169 -6.52 -0.50 16.26
C LEU A 169 -7.59 0.28 15.49
N LEU A 170 -8.44 -0.44 14.76
CA LEU A 170 -9.50 0.18 13.97
C LEU A 170 -10.59 0.79 14.87
N LEU A 171 -10.96 0.12 15.96
CA LEU A 171 -11.95 0.61 16.92
C LEU A 171 -11.46 1.87 17.62
N TYR A 172 -10.25 1.84 18.23
CA TYR A 172 -9.74 3.00 18.96
C TYR A 172 -9.48 4.21 18.06
N GLY A 173 -8.94 4.01 16.85
CA GLY A 173 -8.81 5.07 15.87
C GLY A 173 -10.13 5.69 15.46
N SER A 174 -11.15 4.85 15.26
CA SER A 174 -12.51 5.31 14.96
C SER A 174 -13.14 6.07 16.13
N LEU A 175 -12.89 5.64 17.38
CA LEU A 175 -13.38 6.32 18.58
C LEU A 175 -12.75 7.71 18.75
N VAL A 176 -11.44 7.86 18.53
CA VAL A 176 -10.77 9.18 18.56
C VAL A 176 -11.45 10.15 17.60
N ASN A 177 -11.64 9.72 16.35
CA ASN A 177 -12.30 10.54 15.34
C ASN A 177 -13.78 10.82 15.67
N THR A 178 -14.48 9.85 16.25
CA THR A 178 -15.90 10.00 16.64
C THR A 178 -16.06 10.97 17.81
N TYR A 179 -15.23 10.87 18.85
CA TYR A 179 -15.25 11.84 19.95
C TYR A 179 -14.85 13.25 19.49
N GLY A 180 -13.92 13.36 18.54
CA GLY A 180 -13.62 14.62 17.87
C GLY A 180 -14.83 15.21 17.14
N TYR A 181 -15.57 14.39 16.40
CA TYR A 181 -16.80 14.78 15.71
C TYR A 181 -17.90 15.24 16.68
N LEU A 182 -18.11 14.49 17.76
CA LEU A 182 -19.10 14.78 18.79
C LEU A 182 -18.72 15.94 19.71
N LYS A 183 -17.51 16.47 19.57
CA LYS A 183 -16.93 17.44 20.54
C LYS A 183 -16.98 16.91 21.98
N GLY A 184 -16.64 15.65 22.13
CA GLY A 184 -16.66 14.93 23.40
C GLY A 184 -15.63 15.45 24.41
N PRO A 185 -15.66 14.91 25.64
CA PRO A 185 -14.70 15.27 26.69
C PRO A 185 -13.26 15.03 26.27
N GLN A 186 -12.37 15.97 26.58
CA GLN A 186 -10.96 15.91 26.18
C GLN A 186 -10.21 14.72 26.79
N ASP A 187 -10.58 14.32 27.99
CA ASP A 187 -10.02 13.14 28.68
C ASP A 187 -10.33 11.83 27.93
N MET A 188 -11.55 11.69 27.40
CA MET A 188 -11.93 10.52 26.60
C MET A 188 -11.20 10.48 25.26
N ILE A 189 -10.98 11.63 24.64
CA ILE A 189 -10.18 11.73 23.41
C ILE A 189 -8.74 11.30 23.70
N GLN A 190 -8.10 11.84 24.74
CA GLN A 190 -6.72 11.49 25.12
C GLN A 190 -6.58 10.03 25.54
N TYR A 191 -7.54 9.48 26.26
CA TYR A 191 -7.55 8.07 26.65
C TYR A 191 -7.58 7.15 25.41
N ASN A 192 -8.51 7.37 24.50
CA ASN A 192 -8.61 6.56 23.28
C ASN A 192 -7.43 6.78 22.34
N GLN A 193 -6.88 8.00 22.28
CA GLN A 193 -5.67 8.28 21.51
C GLN A 193 -4.46 7.49 22.04
N GLY A 194 -4.28 7.40 23.36
CA GLY A 194 -3.22 6.57 23.94
C GLY A 194 -3.36 5.08 23.60
N LEU A 195 -4.58 4.55 23.60
CA LEU A 195 -4.84 3.17 23.19
C LEU A 195 -4.57 2.97 21.69
N TYR A 196 -4.99 3.92 20.86
CA TYR A 196 -4.75 3.91 19.43
C TYR A 196 -3.25 3.94 19.08
N GLU A 197 -2.47 4.82 19.71
CA GLU A 197 -1.02 4.93 19.50
C GLU A 197 -0.28 3.66 19.91
N ASN A 198 -0.66 3.03 21.03
CA ASN A 198 -0.12 1.74 21.44
C ASN A 198 -0.43 0.63 20.43
N ALA A 199 -1.68 0.54 19.97
CA ALA A 199 -2.09 -0.44 18.97
C ALA A 199 -1.39 -0.20 17.63
N LEU A 200 -1.24 1.07 17.21
CA LEU A 200 -0.53 1.45 15.98
C LEU A 200 0.96 1.08 16.05
N THR A 201 1.60 1.29 17.19
CA THR A 201 3.00 0.92 17.42
C THR A 201 3.19 -0.60 17.34
N THR A 202 2.27 -1.36 17.94
CA THR A 202 2.27 -2.83 17.86
C THR A 202 2.11 -3.29 16.41
N TYR A 203 1.14 -2.73 15.70
CA TYR A 203 0.93 -3.01 14.27
C TYR A 203 2.16 -2.70 13.43
N ALA A 204 2.78 -1.53 13.62
CA ALA A 204 3.98 -1.13 12.90
C ALA A 204 5.16 -2.09 13.16
N THR A 205 5.34 -2.50 14.42
CA THR A 205 6.40 -3.44 14.81
C THR A 205 6.21 -4.81 14.15
N GLU A 206 4.98 -5.29 14.08
CA GLU A 206 4.66 -6.55 13.40
C GLU A 206 4.90 -6.46 11.89
N GLN A 207 4.47 -5.37 11.22
CA GLN A 207 4.70 -5.18 9.79
C GLN A 207 6.21 -5.10 9.46
N ILE A 208 7.01 -4.40 10.27
CA ILE A 208 8.47 -4.37 10.12
C ILE A 208 9.06 -5.77 10.34
N GLY A 209 8.53 -6.54 11.30
CA GLY A 209 8.96 -7.91 11.56
C GLY A 209 8.78 -8.84 10.36
N TYR A 210 7.69 -8.69 9.60
CA TYR A 210 7.47 -9.42 8.34
C TYR A 210 8.51 -9.06 7.28
N ARG A 211 8.85 -7.79 7.13
CA ARG A 211 9.81 -7.30 6.13
C ARG A 211 11.26 -7.67 6.43
N ARG A 212 11.64 -7.82 7.70
CA ARG A 212 13.02 -8.17 8.09
C ARG A 212 13.47 -9.54 7.62
N ARG A 213 12.59 -10.37 7.10
CA ARG A 213 12.94 -11.65 6.47
C ARG A 213 13.39 -11.50 5.03
N ASP A 214 13.15 -10.36 4.41
CA ASP A 214 13.61 -10.07 3.07
C ASP A 214 15.03 -9.51 3.15
N GLU A 215 16.01 -10.31 2.73
CA GLU A 215 17.44 -9.97 2.78
C GLU A 215 17.85 -8.90 1.75
N TYR A 216 16.93 -8.51 0.86
CA TYR A 216 17.11 -7.54 -0.20
C TYR A 216 16.20 -6.31 0.02
N GLU A 217 16.51 -5.48 1.01
CA GLU A 217 15.97 -4.12 1.01
C GLU A 217 16.75 -3.28 0.01
N ASP A 218 16.05 -2.71 -0.97
CA ASP A 218 16.61 -1.82 -1.97
C ASP A 218 17.48 -0.72 -1.34
N GLY A 219 18.75 -0.73 -1.68
CA GLY A 219 19.69 0.36 -1.40
C GLY A 219 20.27 0.43 0.01
N MET A 220 19.93 -0.42 0.93
CA MET A 220 20.59 -0.51 2.23
C MET A 220 21.83 -1.41 2.15
N ILE A 221 23.00 -0.81 2.33
CA ILE A 221 24.23 -1.56 2.58
C ILE A 221 23.99 -2.43 3.81
N ARG A 222 24.03 -3.75 3.66
CA ARG A 222 23.98 -4.68 4.77
C ARG A 222 25.04 -4.28 5.80
N GLN A 223 24.63 -3.72 6.92
CA GLN A 223 25.47 -3.79 8.09
C GLN A 223 25.50 -5.26 8.51
N GLN A 224 26.61 -5.92 8.23
CA GLN A 224 26.88 -7.21 8.81
C GLN A 224 26.79 -7.02 10.33
N LEU A 225 25.70 -7.47 10.93
CA LEU A 225 25.66 -7.74 12.34
C LEU A 225 26.76 -8.79 12.56
N LYS A 226 27.90 -8.36 13.09
CA LYS A 226 28.90 -9.26 13.61
C LYS A 226 28.22 -10.04 14.74
N SER A 227 27.58 -11.17 14.41
CA SER A 227 27.25 -12.13 15.41
C SER A 227 28.58 -12.53 16.05
N LYS A 228 28.71 -12.35 17.35
CA LYS A 228 29.81 -12.92 18.07
C LYS A 228 29.79 -14.43 17.76
N SER A 229 30.82 -14.91 17.08
CA SER A 229 30.96 -16.32 16.79
C SER A 229 30.81 -17.11 18.08
N PRO A 230 30.03 -18.20 18.08
CA PRO A 230 29.97 -19.09 19.26
C PRO A 230 31.29 -19.69 19.69
N SER A 231 32.35 -19.58 18.88
CA SER A 231 33.70 -20.09 19.17
C SER A 231 34.45 -19.30 20.27
N GLY A 232 33.83 -18.31 20.90
CA GLY A 232 34.41 -17.62 22.06
C GLY A 232 34.19 -18.30 23.41
N TYR A 233 33.52 -19.42 23.46
CA TYR A 233 33.41 -20.25 24.69
C TYR A 233 34.26 -21.50 24.57
N GLY A 234 35.44 -21.42 25.14
CA GLY A 234 36.24 -22.62 25.48
C GLY A 234 37.58 -22.67 24.85
N THR A 235 38.54 -22.17 25.54
CA THR A 235 39.72 -22.91 25.95
C THR A 235 40.35 -22.18 27.12
N LYS A 236 40.18 -22.75 28.27
CA LYS A 236 41.19 -22.62 29.31
C LYS A 236 42.31 -23.59 28.97
#